data_09e64cca3cbcff512ce9233b97b09af5
#
_entry.id   09e64cca3cbcff512ce9233b97b09af5
#
_cell.length_a   1.000
_cell.length_b   1.000
_cell.length_c   1.000
_cell.angle_alpha   90.00
_cell.angle_beta   90.00
_cell.angle_gamma   90.00
#
_symmetry.space_group_name_H-M   'P 1'
#
loop_
_entity.id
_entity.type
_entity.pdbx_description
1 polymer ?
#
loop_
_entity_poly.entity_id
_entity_poly.type
_entity_poly.pdbx_seq_one_letter_code
_entity_poly.pdbx_strand_id
1 'polypeptide(L)'
;VPKKFSDIYEIDNLIWVADMDEGLKLYDKTLNNFIKDFIYEDGNNKTLATKSVTKLFYNKEFNSLLIASRGDGLFTLNIKDTIFKNITVKDGLLSNNISDFIKTDNHVWIQTGDGINFIDNNNQIRNINNIDGLNIKTFHKNSLHADNNNIIISGVDNIQKFNIDEIDQFQKEEFNLNILKIVGYNKENQPRILSLNEDNLIEIDNSISSVEINLFTNSKIKANQIKYFISSDIYEDIISNGYNNKIQLNSIPLYNSEFKLSAVNGSGSKSQNIISLKIKNNPPIWLRIESIVGYFILLISIIYIIVKFKDNQTKKRLESERKSKELEEAKNLQNSMLPKLLPSVEGFEISTYLKS
;
A
#
# COMPACT_ATOMS: atom_id res chain seq x y z
N VAL A 1 -3.99 -31.52 -9.51
CA VAL A 1 -4.13 -30.65 -10.69
C VAL A 1 -2.92 -30.95 -11.59
N PRO A 2 -3.09 -31.18 -12.90
CA PRO A 2 -1.95 -31.38 -13.80
C PRO A 2 -1.08 -30.12 -13.80
N LYS A 3 0.24 -30.29 -13.64
CA LYS A 3 1.20 -29.18 -13.70
C LYS A 3 1.21 -28.56 -15.09
N LYS A 4 1.22 -27.23 -15.17
CA LYS A 4 1.19 -26.48 -16.43
C LYS A 4 2.54 -25.81 -16.68
N PHE A 5 3.55 -26.62 -16.96
CA PHE A 5 4.83 -26.09 -17.39
C PHE A 5 4.68 -25.35 -18.73
N SER A 6 5.18 -24.13 -18.76
CA SER A 6 5.09 -23.23 -19.91
C SER A 6 6.38 -23.16 -20.71
N ASP A 7 7.51 -23.27 -20.02
CA ASP A 7 8.83 -23.20 -20.63
C ASP A 7 9.89 -23.84 -19.73
N ILE A 8 11.01 -24.23 -20.33
CA ILE A 8 12.19 -24.77 -19.63
C ILE A 8 13.45 -24.17 -20.20
N TYR A 9 14.43 -23.92 -19.34
CA TYR A 9 15.73 -23.44 -19.77
C TYR A 9 16.86 -24.10 -18.99
N GLU A 10 17.81 -24.70 -19.71
CA GLU A 10 18.96 -25.38 -19.12
C GLU A 10 20.15 -24.43 -19.01
N ILE A 11 20.72 -24.33 -17.81
CA ILE A 11 21.94 -23.61 -17.53
C ILE A 11 22.87 -24.55 -16.74
N ASP A 12 23.95 -24.98 -17.36
CA ASP A 12 24.89 -25.97 -16.83
C ASP A 12 24.17 -27.27 -16.42
N ASN A 13 24.20 -27.61 -15.15
CA ASN A 13 23.57 -28.82 -14.61
C ASN A 13 22.16 -28.58 -14.02
N LEU A 14 21.66 -27.37 -14.16
CA LEU A 14 20.40 -26.94 -13.59
C LEU A 14 19.38 -26.68 -14.71
N ILE A 15 18.15 -27.12 -14.48
CA ILE A 15 17.01 -26.82 -15.35
C ILE A 15 16.06 -25.87 -14.62
N TRP A 16 15.87 -24.70 -15.18
CA TRP A 16 14.87 -23.72 -14.76
C TRP A 16 13.56 -24.06 -15.43
N VAL A 17 12.50 -24.19 -14.65
CA VAL A 17 11.18 -24.60 -15.11
C VAL A 17 10.18 -23.50 -14.80
N ALA A 18 9.55 -22.97 -15.83
CA ALA A 18 8.45 -22.03 -15.72
C ALA A 18 7.13 -22.78 -15.53
N ASP A 19 6.35 -22.37 -14.55
CA ASP A 19 5.03 -22.92 -14.28
C ASP A 19 4.00 -21.77 -14.27
N MET A 20 2.84 -22.01 -14.91
CA MET A 20 1.79 -21.00 -15.05
C MET A 20 0.99 -20.77 -13.76
N ASP A 21 1.05 -21.68 -12.82
CA ASP A 21 0.25 -21.66 -11.60
C ASP A 21 1.13 -21.62 -10.32
N GLU A 22 2.40 -22.04 -10.43
CA GLU A 22 3.31 -22.18 -9.30
C GLU A 22 4.62 -21.36 -9.42
N GLY A 23 4.79 -20.56 -10.48
CA GLY A 23 5.91 -19.65 -10.66
C GLY A 23 7.15 -20.28 -11.26
N LEU A 24 8.30 -20.18 -10.60
CA LEU A 24 9.60 -20.64 -11.10
C LEU A 24 10.17 -21.71 -10.20
N LYS A 25 10.66 -22.80 -10.81
CA LYS A 25 11.24 -23.94 -10.12
C LYS A 25 12.65 -24.25 -10.65
N LEU A 26 13.48 -24.80 -9.79
CA LEU A 26 14.84 -25.22 -10.13
C LEU A 26 15.00 -26.72 -9.91
N TYR A 27 15.41 -27.42 -10.97
CA TYR A 27 15.65 -28.84 -10.98
C TYR A 27 17.15 -29.10 -11.17
N ASP A 28 17.73 -29.98 -10.37
CA ASP A 28 19.12 -30.43 -10.47
C ASP A 28 19.18 -31.78 -11.20
N LYS A 29 19.89 -31.82 -12.31
CA LYS A 29 20.06 -33.04 -13.13
C LYS A 29 20.88 -34.11 -12.43
N THR A 30 21.83 -33.70 -11.57
CA THR A 30 22.68 -34.67 -10.84
C THR A 30 21.89 -35.33 -9.72
N LEU A 31 21.11 -34.54 -8.99
CA LEU A 31 20.29 -35.03 -7.89
C LEU A 31 18.98 -35.66 -8.38
N ASN A 32 18.64 -35.48 -9.66
CA ASN A 32 17.41 -35.91 -10.30
C ASN A 32 16.15 -35.50 -9.52
N ASN A 33 16.15 -34.25 -9.02
CA ASN A 33 15.06 -33.72 -8.20
C ASN A 33 14.93 -32.19 -8.30
N PHE A 34 13.73 -31.66 -7.98
CA PHE A 34 13.54 -30.25 -7.74
C PHE A 34 14.23 -29.84 -6.42
N ILE A 35 15.07 -28.84 -6.49
CA ILE A 35 15.89 -28.37 -5.34
C ILE A 35 15.40 -27.06 -4.78
N LYS A 36 14.63 -26.25 -5.56
CA LYS A 36 14.13 -24.96 -5.11
C LYS A 36 12.89 -24.54 -5.88
N ASP A 37 11.93 -23.99 -5.13
CA ASP A 37 10.76 -23.30 -5.64
C ASP A 37 10.88 -21.82 -5.27
N PHE A 38 10.73 -20.93 -6.25
CA PHE A 38 10.67 -19.48 -6.03
C PHE A 38 9.20 -19.07 -5.93
N ILE A 39 8.64 -19.28 -4.75
CA ILE A 39 7.24 -18.98 -4.45
C ILE A 39 7.11 -17.50 -4.09
N TYR A 40 6.02 -16.89 -4.52
CA TYR A 40 5.71 -15.50 -4.20
C TYR A 40 5.63 -15.27 -2.68
N GLU A 41 6.41 -14.29 -2.20
CA GLU A 41 6.34 -13.74 -0.85
C GLU A 41 6.37 -12.22 -0.95
N ASP A 42 5.36 -11.56 -0.41
CA ASP A 42 5.24 -10.11 -0.46
C ASP A 42 6.39 -9.40 0.26
N GLY A 43 6.97 -8.38 -0.40
CA GLY A 43 8.09 -7.62 0.14
C GLY A 43 9.46 -8.32 0.12
N ASN A 44 9.56 -9.56 -0.38
CA ASN A 44 10.81 -10.32 -0.46
C ASN A 44 11.38 -10.31 -1.88
N ASN A 45 12.44 -9.53 -2.13
CA ASN A 45 13.10 -9.44 -3.44
C ASN A 45 13.93 -10.68 -3.83
N LYS A 46 14.02 -11.68 -2.96
CA LYS A 46 14.63 -12.99 -3.25
C LYS A 46 13.60 -14.03 -3.69
N THR A 47 12.35 -13.66 -3.80
CA THR A 47 11.27 -14.49 -4.32
C THR A 47 10.65 -13.84 -5.54
N LEU A 48 10.04 -14.67 -6.39
CA LEU A 48 9.40 -14.18 -7.61
C LEU A 48 8.02 -13.61 -7.28
N ALA A 49 7.81 -12.33 -7.57
CA ALA A 49 6.53 -11.66 -7.30
C ALA A 49 5.41 -12.02 -8.30
N THR A 50 5.40 -13.25 -8.81
CA THR A 50 4.35 -13.78 -9.69
C THR A 50 4.21 -15.27 -9.52
N LYS A 51 3.00 -15.79 -9.75
CA LYS A 51 2.73 -17.23 -9.85
C LYS A 51 2.62 -17.73 -11.29
N SER A 52 2.51 -16.84 -12.26
CA SER A 52 2.22 -17.18 -13.65
C SER A 52 3.38 -16.83 -14.56
N VAL A 53 4.34 -17.74 -14.66
CA VAL A 53 5.49 -17.61 -15.55
C VAL A 53 5.18 -18.21 -16.93
N THR A 54 5.50 -17.47 -17.99
CA THR A 54 5.14 -17.86 -19.36
C THR A 54 6.33 -18.24 -20.22
N LYS A 55 7.50 -17.59 -20.02
CA LYS A 55 8.70 -17.83 -20.83
C LYS A 55 9.97 -17.49 -20.06
N LEU A 56 11.06 -18.21 -20.37
CA LEU A 56 12.39 -18.04 -19.79
C LEU A 56 13.43 -17.77 -20.88
N PHE A 57 14.44 -16.98 -20.55
CA PHE A 57 15.62 -16.78 -21.38
C PHE A 57 16.82 -16.43 -20.53
N TYR A 58 17.91 -17.16 -20.69
CA TYR A 58 19.14 -16.86 -20.00
C TYR A 58 20.03 -15.92 -20.82
N ASN A 59 20.33 -14.77 -20.26
CA ASN A 59 21.32 -13.86 -20.81
C ASN A 59 22.69 -14.18 -20.20
N LYS A 60 23.50 -14.87 -20.99
CA LYS A 60 24.83 -15.32 -20.57
C LYS A 60 25.78 -14.14 -20.26
N GLU A 61 25.65 -13.05 -20.98
CA GLU A 61 26.50 -11.88 -20.88
C GLU A 61 26.36 -11.19 -19.50
N PHE A 62 25.14 -11.11 -18.98
CA PHE A 62 24.84 -10.50 -17.69
C PHE A 62 24.56 -11.52 -16.57
N ASN A 63 24.78 -12.80 -16.84
CA ASN A 63 24.47 -13.91 -15.92
C ASN A 63 23.08 -13.77 -15.28
N SER A 64 22.11 -13.44 -16.10
CA SER A 64 20.74 -13.16 -15.65
C SER A 64 19.70 -13.97 -16.42
N LEU A 65 18.67 -14.45 -15.70
CA LEU A 65 17.53 -15.12 -16.27
C LEU A 65 16.41 -14.08 -16.46
N LEU A 66 15.94 -13.91 -17.69
CA LEU A 66 14.75 -13.13 -18.01
C LEU A 66 13.53 -14.04 -17.85
N ILE A 67 12.48 -13.54 -17.20
CA ILE A 67 11.29 -14.30 -16.83
C ILE A 67 10.06 -13.49 -17.22
N ALA A 68 9.32 -13.96 -18.22
CA ALA A 68 8.06 -13.34 -18.62
C ALA A 68 6.90 -13.83 -17.74
N SER A 69 6.01 -12.91 -17.36
CA SER A 69 4.81 -13.25 -16.58
C SER A 69 3.52 -12.83 -17.28
N ARG A 70 2.42 -13.45 -16.84
CA ARG A 70 1.07 -13.05 -17.25
C ARG A 70 0.49 -12.11 -16.19
N GLY A 71 0.62 -10.80 -16.45
CA GLY A 71 0.00 -9.76 -15.62
C GLY A 71 0.94 -9.02 -14.68
N ASP A 72 2.15 -9.57 -14.40
CA ASP A 72 3.08 -8.97 -13.43
C ASP A 72 4.35 -8.38 -14.07
N GLY A 73 4.46 -8.37 -15.40
CA GLY A 73 5.57 -7.78 -16.13
C GLY A 73 6.72 -8.73 -16.43
N LEU A 74 7.90 -8.17 -16.70
CA LEU A 74 9.15 -8.88 -16.98
C LEU A 74 10.04 -8.87 -15.74
N PHE A 75 10.43 -10.04 -15.27
CA PHE A 75 11.40 -10.17 -14.20
C PHE A 75 12.78 -10.49 -14.76
N THR A 76 13.79 -9.97 -14.09
CA THR A 76 15.19 -10.36 -14.28
C THR A 76 15.71 -10.96 -12.98
N LEU A 77 16.26 -12.15 -13.04
CA LEU A 77 16.89 -12.82 -11.91
C LEU A 77 18.41 -12.82 -12.10
N ASN A 78 19.14 -12.18 -11.22
CA ASN A 78 20.57 -12.39 -11.12
C ASN A 78 20.81 -13.77 -10.45
N ILE A 79 21.37 -14.71 -11.21
CA ILE A 79 21.54 -16.09 -10.75
C ILE A 79 22.51 -16.18 -9.58
N LYS A 80 23.55 -15.31 -9.52
CA LYS A 80 24.57 -15.32 -8.48
C LYS A 80 24.03 -14.88 -7.12
N ASP A 81 23.26 -13.79 -7.10
CA ASP A 81 22.81 -13.15 -5.86
C ASP A 81 21.36 -13.55 -5.50
N THR A 82 20.68 -14.23 -6.43
CA THR A 82 19.26 -14.61 -6.31
C THR A 82 18.36 -13.39 -6.04
N ILE A 83 18.64 -12.27 -6.72
CA ILE A 83 17.85 -11.04 -6.60
C ILE A 83 16.98 -10.89 -7.84
N PHE A 84 15.67 -10.73 -7.62
CA PHE A 84 14.69 -10.42 -8.65
C PHE A 84 14.51 -8.91 -8.80
N LYS A 85 14.46 -8.45 -10.05
CA LYS A 85 14.00 -7.09 -10.39
C LYS A 85 12.80 -7.22 -11.30
N ASN A 86 11.80 -6.39 -11.12
CA ASN A 86 10.59 -6.37 -11.93
C ASN A 86 10.55 -5.13 -12.82
N ILE A 87 10.18 -5.32 -14.09
CA ILE A 87 9.96 -4.28 -15.09
C ILE A 87 8.47 -4.32 -15.46
N THR A 88 7.78 -3.22 -15.27
CA THR A 88 6.33 -3.11 -15.41
C THR A 88 5.92 -1.93 -16.30
N VAL A 89 4.63 -1.70 -16.43
CA VAL A 89 4.09 -0.49 -17.09
C VAL A 89 4.59 0.82 -16.46
N LYS A 90 4.97 0.82 -15.18
CA LYS A 90 5.60 1.97 -14.50
C LYS A 90 7.01 2.25 -15.02
N ASP A 91 7.64 1.23 -15.56
CA ASP A 91 8.97 1.32 -16.14
C ASP A 91 8.95 1.61 -17.65
N GLY A 92 7.77 1.63 -18.27
CA GLY A 92 7.59 1.95 -19.69
C GLY A 92 7.07 0.80 -20.54
N LEU A 93 6.73 -0.37 -19.96
CA LEU A 93 6.03 -1.41 -20.70
C LEU A 93 4.63 -0.93 -21.13
N LEU A 94 4.18 -1.36 -22.29
CA LEU A 94 2.81 -1.14 -22.74
C LEU A 94 1.80 -1.89 -21.90
N SER A 95 2.15 -3.12 -21.50
CA SER A 95 1.32 -3.98 -20.65
C SER A 95 2.19 -4.91 -19.80
N ASN A 96 1.71 -5.26 -18.60
CA ASN A 96 2.35 -6.26 -17.74
C ASN A 96 2.09 -7.71 -18.22
N ASN A 97 1.20 -7.89 -19.18
CA ASN A 97 0.92 -9.21 -19.74
C ASN A 97 1.88 -9.51 -20.89
N ILE A 98 2.94 -10.29 -20.60
CA ILE A 98 3.98 -10.62 -21.56
C ILE A 98 3.70 -11.99 -22.14
N SER A 99 3.56 -12.05 -23.45
CA SER A 99 3.26 -13.27 -24.20
C SER A 99 4.48 -13.92 -24.84
N ASP A 100 5.49 -13.11 -25.19
CA ASP A 100 6.73 -13.56 -25.80
C ASP A 100 7.86 -12.56 -25.61
N PHE A 101 9.10 -12.99 -25.73
CA PHE A 101 10.26 -12.13 -25.88
C PHE A 101 11.41 -12.84 -26.57
N ILE A 102 12.28 -12.08 -27.22
CA ILE A 102 13.51 -12.55 -27.85
C ILE A 102 14.65 -11.56 -27.60
N LYS A 103 15.89 -12.03 -27.58
CA LYS A 103 17.08 -11.20 -27.53
C LYS A 103 17.74 -11.15 -28.90
N THR A 104 18.07 -9.96 -29.37
CA THR A 104 19.04 -9.65 -30.42
C THR A 104 20.32 -9.09 -29.81
N ASP A 105 21.34 -8.78 -30.61
CA ASP A 105 22.63 -8.30 -30.10
C ASP A 105 22.47 -7.09 -29.16
N ASN A 106 21.66 -6.11 -29.57
CA ASN A 106 21.55 -4.83 -28.89
C ASN A 106 20.23 -4.64 -28.11
N HIS A 107 19.24 -5.52 -28.28
CA HIS A 107 17.90 -5.32 -27.73
C HIS A 107 17.30 -6.62 -27.15
N VAL A 108 16.49 -6.44 -26.12
CA VAL A 108 15.49 -7.43 -25.70
C VAL A 108 14.14 -6.96 -26.20
N TRP A 109 13.55 -7.71 -27.11
CA TRP A 109 12.23 -7.46 -27.69
C TRP A 109 11.17 -8.20 -26.89
N ILE A 110 10.11 -7.51 -26.51
CA ILE A 110 9.07 -8.03 -25.60
C ILE A 110 7.72 -7.82 -26.25
N GLN A 111 7.00 -8.90 -26.49
CA GLN A 111 5.63 -8.88 -26.97
C GLN A 111 4.67 -8.80 -25.80
N THR A 112 3.86 -7.76 -25.76
CA THR A 112 2.78 -7.58 -24.80
C THR A 112 1.42 -7.64 -25.46
N GLY A 113 0.33 -7.61 -24.67
CA GLY A 113 -1.03 -7.54 -25.23
C GLY A 113 -1.31 -6.27 -26.05
N ASP A 114 -0.61 -5.18 -25.77
CA ASP A 114 -0.87 -3.85 -26.32
C ASP A 114 0.17 -3.39 -27.36
N GLY A 115 1.15 -4.24 -27.69
CA GLY A 115 2.20 -3.94 -28.66
C GLY A 115 3.54 -4.58 -28.32
N ILE A 116 4.60 -4.05 -28.90
CA ILE A 116 5.97 -4.51 -28.70
C ILE A 116 6.73 -3.48 -27.88
N ASN A 117 7.41 -3.93 -26.84
CA ASN A 117 8.45 -3.17 -26.19
C ASN A 117 9.82 -3.66 -26.64
N PHE A 118 10.83 -2.80 -26.50
CA PHE A 118 12.21 -3.21 -26.60
C PHE A 118 13.07 -2.47 -25.58
N ILE A 119 14.06 -3.18 -25.04
CA ILE A 119 15.01 -2.68 -24.04
C ILE A 119 16.37 -2.67 -24.72
N ASP A 120 17.00 -1.49 -24.78
CA ASP A 120 18.34 -1.32 -25.35
C ASP A 120 19.44 -1.63 -24.34
N ASN A 121 20.70 -1.60 -24.79
CA ASN A 121 21.87 -1.85 -23.95
C ASN A 121 22.06 -0.81 -22.82
N ASN A 122 21.37 0.32 -22.88
CA ASN A 122 21.35 1.34 -21.82
C ASN A 122 20.19 1.13 -20.83
N ASN A 123 19.50 -0.02 -20.91
CA ASN A 123 18.30 -0.36 -20.12
C ASN A 123 17.14 0.64 -20.34
N GLN A 124 17.07 1.28 -21.51
CA GLN A 124 15.97 2.15 -21.86
C GLN A 124 14.85 1.34 -22.52
N ILE A 125 13.64 1.52 -22.00
CA ILE A 125 12.46 0.85 -22.49
C ILE A 125 11.76 1.75 -23.50
N ARG A 126 11.57 1.25 -24.70
CA ARG A 126 10.80 1.90 -25.76
C ARG A 126 9.73 0.97 -26.28
N ASN A 127 8.81 1.47 -27.06
CA ASN A 127 7.70 0.65 -27.56
C ASN A 127 7.24 1.06 -28.96
N ILE A 128 6.63 0.08 -29.63
CA ILE A 128 5.96 0.21 -30.92
C ILE A 128 4.51 -0.26 -30.71
N ASN A 129 3.58 0.60 -31.07
CA ASN A 129 2.16 0.31 -30.99
C ASN A 129 1.43 0.77 -32.25
N ASN A 130 0.12 0.78 -32.23
CA ASN A 130 -0.71 1.13 -33.37
C ASN A 130 -0.47 2.55 -33.93
N ILE A 131 -0.01 3.48 -33.10
CA ILE A 131 0.35 4.86 -33.52
C ILE A 131 1.63 4.85 -34.35
N ASP A 132 2.53 3.93 -34.09
CA ASP A 132 3.79 3.75 -34.83
C ASP A 132 3.62 2.86 -36.07
N GLY A 133 2.39 2.50 -36.40
CA GLY A 133 2.10 1.65 -37.57
C GLY A 133 2.05 0.16 -37.28
N LEU A 134 2.05 -0.26 -36.01
CA LEU A 134 1.79 -1.65 -35.65
C LEU A 134 0.31 -1.98 -35.90
N ASN A 135 0.03 -2.72 -36.96
CA ASN A 135 -1.33 -3.04 -37.39
C ASN A 135 -1.75 -4.48 -37.01
N ILE A 136 -1.36 -4.92 -35.81
CA ILE A 136 -1.74 -6.21 -35.24
C ILE A 136 -2.65 -5.96 -34.05
N LYS A 137 -3.86 -6.45 -34.09
CA LYS A 137 -4.85 -6.29 -33.01
C LYS A 137 -4.73 -7.38 -31.95
N THR A 138 -4.40 -8.59 -32.38
CA THR A 138 -4.29 -9.74 -31.47
C THR A 138 -3.06 -10.56 -31.86
N PHE A 139 -2.14 -10.68 -30.92
CA PHE A 139 -0.89 -11.39 -31.13
C PHE A 139 -1.04 -12.88 -30.86
N HIS A 140 -0.37 -13.70 -31.66
CA HIS A 140 -0.15 -15.10 -31.31
C HIS A 140 0.90 -15.25 -30.23
N LYS A 141 0.75 -16.29 -29.42
CA LYS A 141 1.76 -16.68 -28.44
C LYS A 141 3.02 -17.17 -29.14
N ASN A 142 4.20 -16.82 -28.64
CA ASN A 142 5.48 -17.22 -29.21
C ASN A 142 5.62 -16.89 -30.73
N SER A 143 5.18 -15.71 -31.11
CA SER A 143 5.17 -15.29 -32.52
C SER A 143 6.20 -14.20 -32.83
N LEU A 144 7.04 -13.85 -31.89
CA LEU A 144 8.12 -12.89 -32.07
C LEU A 144 9.35 -13.61 -32.60
N HIS A 145 9.88 -13.16 -33.72
CA HIS A 145 11.07 -13.72 -34.37
C HIS A 145 12.02 -12.60 -34.81
N ALA A 146 13.32 -12.86 -34.70
CA ALA A 146 14.35 -11.97 -35.23
C ALA A 146 15.05 -12.67 -36.43
N ASP A 147 15.19 -11.94 -37.51
CA ASP A 147 15.92 -12.37 -38.70
C ASP A 147 16.87 -11.25 -39.14
N ASN A 148 18.18 -11.47 -38.94
CA ASN A 148 19.23 -10.49 -39.21
C ASN A 148 18.90 -9.13 -38.50
N ASN A 149 18.60 -8.10 -39.31
CA ASN A 149 18.28 -6.77 -38.85
C ASN A 149 16.77 -6.49 -38.80
N ASN A 150 15.95 -7.51 -38.69
CA ASN A 150 14.50 -7.36 -38.68
C ASN A 150 13.87 -8.10 -37.53
N ILE A 151 12.79 -7.51 -37.02
CA ILE A 151 11.84 -8.15 -36.13
C ILE A 151 10.59 -8.47 -36.89
N ILE A 152 10.20 -9.73 -36.80
CA ILE A 152 8.97 -10.27 -37.40
C ILE A 152 8.02 -10.67 -36.30
N ILE A 153 6.79 -10.24 -36.41
CA ILE A 153 5.74 -10.57 -35.46
C ILE A 153 4.48 -11.01 -36.19
N SER A 154 3.81 -12.02 -35.68
CA SER A 154 2.54 -12.47 -36.24
C SER A 154 1.38 -12.22 -35.27
N GLY A 155 0.27 -11.80 -35.86
CA GLY A 155 -1.04 -11.75 -35.23
C GLY A 155 -1.99 -12.77 -35.86
N VAL A 156 -3.24 -12.71 -35.42
CA VAL A 156 -4.29 -13.59 -35.95
C VAL A 156 -4.53 -13.35 -37.45
N ASP A 157 -4.48 -12.07 -37.87
CA ASP A 157 -4.90 -11.65 -39.20
C ASP A 157 -3.73 -11.30 -40.15
N ASN A 158 -2.52 -11.05 -39.60
CA ASN A 158 -1.41 -10.54 -40.39
C ASN A 158 -0.05 -10.83 -39.76
N ILE A 159 1.01 -10.60 -40.56
CA ILE A 159 2.41 -10.65 -40.15
C ILE A 159 3.01 -9.29 -40.47
N GLN A 160 3.75 -8.72 -39.54
CA GLN A 160 4.50 -7.49 -39.76
C GLN A 160 5.99 -7.70 -39.53
N LYS A 161 6.77 -6.94 -40.31
CA LYS A 161 8.23 -6.91 -40.25
C LYS A 161 8.67 -5.48 -40.01
N PHE A 162 9.58 -5.28 -39.07
CA PHE A 162 10.21 -4.00 -38.73
C PHE A 162 11.71 -4.11 -38.91
N ASN A 163 12.31 -3.07 -39.47
CA ASN A 163 13.76 -2.96 -39.52
C ASN A 163 14.29 -2.38 -38.21
N ILE A 164 15.30 -3.02 -37.60
CA ILE A 164 15.84 -2.62 -36.29
C ILE A 164 16.51 -1.24 -36.38
N ASP A 165 17.26 -0.95 -37.46
CA ASP A 165 17.95 0.34 -37.61
C ASP A 165 16.97 1.52 -37.73
N GLU A 166 15.81 1.28 -38.38
CA GLU A 166 14.76 2.30 -38.44
C GLU A 166 14.14 2.57 -37.07
N ILE A 167 13.98 1.52 -36.25
CA ILE A 167 13.43 1.62 -34.89
C ILE A 167 14.39 2.37 -33.97
N ASP A 168 15.70 2.19 -34.12
CA ASP A 168 16.71 2.86 -33.30
C ASP A 168 16.73 4.38 -33.49
N GLN A 169 16.16 4.86 -34.60
CA GLN A 169 15.99 6.30 -34.84
C GLN A 169 14.86 6.94 -34.05
N PHE A 170 14.00 6.16 -33.39
CA PHE A 170 12.97 6.73 -32.51
C PHE A 170 13.60 7.52 -31.37
N GLN A 171 13.42 8.85 -31.42
CA GLN A 171 14.04 9.77 -30.48
C GLN A 171 13.57 9.54 -29.05
N LYS A 172 14.54 9.52 -28.15
CA LYS A 172 14.30 9.61 -26.71
C LYS A 172 13.81 11.02 -26.40
N GLU A 173 12.67 11.12 -25.73
CA GLU A 173 12.17 12.41 -25.24
C GLU A 173 12.47 12.60 -23.77
N GLU A 174 13.04 13.75 -23.42
CA GLU A 174 13.16 14.22 -22.05
C GLU A 174 12.00 15.15 -21.73
N PHE A 175 11.22 14.84 -20.72
CA PHE A 175 10.06 15.64 -20.32
C PHE A 175 9.89 15.67 -18.81
N ASN A 176 9.16 16.68 -18.32
CA ASN A 176 8.87 16.87 -16.91
C ASN A 176 7.39 16.70 -16.61
N LEU A 177 7.12 16.19 -15.41
CA LEU A 177 5.80 16.14 -14.79
C LEU A 177 5.59 17.39 -13.94
N ASN A 178 4.38 17.96 -13.99
CA ASN A 178 3.99 19.09 -13.16
C ASN A 178 2.57 18.90 -12.62
N ILE A 179 2.28 19.48 -11.47
CA ILE A 179 0.93 19.58 -10.93
C ILE A 179 0.30 20.85 -11.47
N LEU A 180 -0.83 20.71 -12.16
CA LEU A 180 -1.58 21.85 -12.69
C LEU A 180 -2.46 22.48 -11.61
N LYS A 181 -3.21 21.67 -10.90
CA LYS A 181 -4.07 22.08 -9.77
C LYS A 181 -4.45 20.87 -8.92
N ILE A 182 -4.84 21.15 -7.67
CA ILE A 182 -5.35 20.15 -6.75
C ILE A 182 -6.71 20.64 -6.25
N VAL A 183 -7.69 19.75 -6.26
CA VAL A 183 -9.07 20.05 -5.86
C VAL A 183 -9.50 19.07 -4.77
N GLY A 184 -9.85 19.60 -3.61
CA GLY A 184 -10.49 18.83 -2.55
C GLY A 184 -12.00 18.83 -2.71
N TYR A 185 -12.66 17.72 -2.43
CA TYR A 185 -14.13 17.60 -2.42
C TYR A 185 -14.60 17.25 -1.01
N ASN A 186 -15.65 17.93 -0.55
CA ASN A 186 -16.32 17.58 0.68
C ASN A 186 -17.29 16.40 0.48
N LYS A 187 -17.96 15.96 1.55
CA LYS A 187 -18.96 14.88 1.50
C LYS A 187 -20.16 15.17 0.59
N GLU A 188 -20.43 16.44 0.29
CA GLU A 188 -21.49 16.91 -0.60
C GLU A 188 -20.99 17.11 -2.04
N ASN A 189 -19.76 16.66 -2.34
CA ASN A 189 -19.11 16.82 -3.66
C ASN A 189 -18.85 18.27 -4.08
N GLN A 190 -18.79 19.21 -3.14
CA GLN A 190 -18.47 20.60 -3.45
C GLN A 190 -16.95 20.76 -3.59
N PRO A 191 -16.46 21.34 -4.70
CA PRO A 191 -15.03 21.47 -4.96
C PRO A 191 -14.43 22.67 -4.23
N ARG A 192 -13.20 22.49 -3.72
CA ARG A 192 -12.35 23.55 -3.18
C ARG A 192 -10.94 23.41 -3.75
N ILE A 193 -10.43 24.48 -4.36
CA ILE A 193 -9.03 24.47 -4.83
C ILE A 193 -8.11 24.52 -3.62
N LEU A 194 -7.15 23.59 -3.59
CA LEU A 194 -6.14 23.47 -2.56
C LEU A 194 -4.82 24.07 -3.07
N SER A 195 -4.22 24.95 -2.29
CA SER A 195 -2.92 25.57 -2.63
C SER A 195 -1.76 24.68 -2.15
N LEU A 196 -0.77 24.51 -3.03
CA LEU A 196 0.52 23.93 -2.67
C LEU A 196 1.40 25.02 -2.06
N ASN A 197 2.13 24.66 -1.01
CA ASN A 197 3.24 25.48 -0.53
C ASN A 197 4.55 25.13 -1.27
N GLU A 198 5.65 25.82 -0.93
CA GLU A 198 6.97 25.62 -1.55
C GLU A 198 7.52 24.19 -1.36
N ASP A 199 7.11 23.48 -0.32
CA ASP A 199 7.52 22.10 0.00
C ASP A 199 6.62 21.02 -0.62
N ASN A 200 5.75 21.37 -1.56
CA ASN A 200 4.72 20.50 -2.11
C ASN A 200 3.77 19.92 -1.03
N LEU A 201 3.54 20.67 0.05
CA LEU A 201 2.64 20.30 1.13
C LEU A 201 1.26 20.92 0.92
N ILE A 202 0.22 20.11 1.10
CA ILE A 202 -1.18 20.53 1.17
C ILE A 202 -1.67 20.26 2.58
N GLU A 203 -2.31 21.26 3.18
CA GLU A 203 -3.05 21.07 4.42
C GLU A 203 -4.54 20.97 4.13
N ILE A 204 -5.15 19.88 4.56
CA ILE A 204 -6.58 19.65 4.47
C ILE A 204 -7.16 19.47 5.88
N ASP A 205 -8.42 19.81 6.00
CA ASP A 205 -9.20 19.57 7.20
C ASP A 205 -10.18 18.39 7.01
N ASN A 206 -10.82 18.00 8.08
CA ASN A 206 -11.76 16.88 8.12
C ASN A 206 -13.03 17.07 7.23
N SER A 207 -13.23 18.22 6.63
CA SER A 207 -14.35 18.45 5.69
C SER A 207 -14.07 17.85 4.31
N ILE A 208 -12.79 17.67 3.95
CA ILE A 208 -12.36 17.10 2.68
C ILE A 208 -12.41 15.57 2.75
N SER A 209 -13.22 14.97 1.87
CA SER A 209 -13.41 13.52 1.76
C SER A 209 -12.57 12.87 0.66
N SER A 210 -12.28 13.63 -0.42
CA SER A 210 -11.44 13.17 -1.52
C SER A 210 -10.63 14.31 -2.12
N VAL A 211 -9.52 13.95 -2.78
CA VAL A 211 -8.64 14.91 -3.45
C VAL A 211 -8.42 14.47 -4.89
N GLU A 212 -8.66 15.37 -5.84
CA GLU A 212 -8.35 15.22 -7.26
C GLU A 212 -7.05 15.97 -7.57
N ILE A 213 -6.05 15.27 -8.10
CA ILE A 213 -4.78 15.84 -8.54
C ILE A 213 -4.80 15.91 -10.06
N ASN A 214 -4.74 17.12 -10.61
CA ASN A 214 -4.64 17.34 -12.05
C ASN A 214 -3.16 17.51 -12.42
N LEU A 215 -2.69 16.65 -13.31
CA LEU A 215 -1.30 16.57 -13.74
C LEU A 215 -1.12 17.13 -15.15
N PHE A 216 0.09 17.55 -15.46
CA PHE A 216 0.47 18.02 -16.78
C PHE A 216 1.92 17.62 -17.07
N THR A 217 2.20 17.27 -18.32
CA THR A 217 3.55 17.04 -18.82
C THR A 217 3.82 17.88 -20.05
N ASN A 218 5.09 18.21 -20.30
CA ASN A 218 5.52 18.89 -21.53
C ASN A 218 5.96 17.88 -22.61
N SER A 219 5.63 16.60 -22.47
CA SER A 219 5.92 15.58 -23.49
C SER A 219 5.17 15.88 -24.79
N LYS A 220 5.87 15.77 -25.92
CA LYS A 220 5.34 15.97 -27.27
C LYS A 220 5.12 14.65 -28.01
N ILE A 221 5.91 13.62 -27.67
CA ILE A 221 5.84 12.32 -28.29
C ILE A 221 4.71 11.51 -27.67
N LYS A 222 3.73 11.11 -28.51
CA LYS A 222 2.56 10.33 -28.08
C LYS A 222 1.87 10.93 -26.82
N ALA A 223 1.73 12.26 -26.81
CA ALA A 223 1.18 13.02 -25.68
C ALA A 223 -0.23 12.54 -25.26
N ASN A 224 -0.96 11.88 -26.15
CA ASN A 224 -2.27 11.27 -25.88
C ASN A 224 -2.20 9.91 -25.21
N GLN A 225 -1.00 9.34 -24.99
CA GLN A 225 -0.79 8.03 -24.37
C GLN A 225 0.04 8.12 -23.08
N ILE A 226 0.02 9.26 -22.42
CA ILE A 226 0.75 9.41 -21.16
C ILE A 226 0.05 8.65 -20.05
N LYS A 227 0.81 7.87 -19.29
CA LYS A 227 0.37 7.20 -18.07
C LYS A 227 0.92 7.97 -16.87
N TYR A 228 0.04 8.30 -15.92
CA TYR A 228 0.40 8.95 -14.67
C TYR A 228 0.32 7.94 -13.54
N PHE A 229 1.30 7.94 -12.68
CA PHE A 229 1.42 7.01 -11.56
C PHE A 229 1.47 7.77 -10.25
N ILE A 230 0.79 7.24 -9.24
CA ILE A 230 0.90 7.66 -7.86
C ILE A 230 1.18 6.44 -7.00
N SER A 231 2.17 6.54 -6.15
CA SER A 231 2.55 5.51 -5.20
C SER A 231 2.74 6.09 -3.82
N SER A 232 2.43 5.33 -2.79
CA SER A 232 2.72 5.64 -1.39
C SER A 232 2.89 4.35 -0.59
N ASP A 233 3.44 4.46 0.62
CA ASP A 233 3.61 3.32 1.52
C ASP A 233 2.27 2.73 2.03
N ILE A 234 1.15 3.43 1.79
CA ILE A 234 -0.17 3.09 2.36
C ILE A 234 -1.16 2.65 1.29
N TYR A 235 -0.98 3.09 0.04
CA TYR A 235 -1.89 2.82 -1.07
C TYR A 235 -1.23 1.93 -2.11
N GLU A 236 -2.02 1.00 -2.66
CA GLU A 236 -1.68 0.38 -3.93
C GLU A 236 -1.49 1.44 -5.01
N ASP A 237 -0.59 1.18 -5.93
CA ASP A 237 -0.26 2.10 -7.01
C ASP A 237 -1.47 2.40 -7.90
N ILE A 238 -1.87 3.65 -7.92
CA ILE A 238 -2.94 4.13 -8.80
C ILE A 238 -2.33 4.55 -10.13
N ILE A 239 -2.88 4.02 -11.21
CA ILE A 239 -2.48 4.35 -12.58
C ILE A 239 -3.63 5.07 -13.27
N SER A 240 -3.37 6.28 -13.77
CA SER A 240 -4.28 6.98 -14.66
C SER A 240 -3.79 6.87 -16.10
N ASN A 241 -4.64 6.46 -17.03
CA ASN A 241 -4.27 6.22 -18.42
C ASN A 241 -4.68 7.37 -19.34
N GLY A 242 -3.77 7.74 -20.22
CA GLY A 242 -3.99 8.49 -21.44
C GLY A 242 -4.62 9.87 -21.27
N TYR A 243 -5.83 10.05 -21.77
CA TYR A 243 -6.54 11.34 -21.76
C TYR A 243 -6.94 11.82 -20.37
N ASN A 244 -6.93 10.95 -19.37
CA ASN A 244 -7.29 11.35 -18.02
C ASN A 244 -6.03 11.73 -17.24
N ASN A 245 -5.71 13.02 -17.26
CA ASN A 245 -4.62 13.60 -16.48
C ASN A 245 -4.98 13.85 -15.01
N LYS A 246 -6.02 13.18 -14.50
CA LYS A 246 -6.55 13.33 -13.17
C LYS A 246 -6.36 12.05 -12.38
N ILE A 247 -5.85 12.19 -11.17
CA ILE A 247 -5.78 11.11 -10.18
C ILE A 247 -6.67 11.49 -9.01
N GLN A 248 -7.58 10.59 -8.63
CA GLN A 248 -8.49 10.82 -7.52
C GLN A 248 -8.13 9.93 -6.33
N LEU A 249 -7.92 10.55 -5.18
CA LEU A 249 -7.71 9.89 -3.90
C LEU A 249 -9.02 9.96 -3.11
N ASN A 250 -9.70 8.83 -2.96
CA ASN A 250 -11.02 8.76 -2.31
C ASN A 250 -10.95 8.57 -0.79
N SER A 251 -9.78 8.26 -0.25
CA SER A 251 -9.55 8.10 1.17
C SER A 251 -8.16 8.64 1.52
N ILE A 252 -8.10 9.66 2.35
CA ILE A 252 -6.85 10.30 2.72
C ILE A 252 -6.56 9.97 4.17
N PRO A 253 -5.40 9.35 4.47
CA PRO A 253 -5.03 9.04 5.84
C PRO A 253 -5.02 10.28 6.74
N LEU A 254 -5.33 10.09 8.01
CA LEU A 254 -5.15 11.13 9.01
C LEU A 254 -3.66 11.40 9.23
N TYR A 255 -3.34 12.64 9.59
CA TYR A 255 -1.97 13.14 9.78
C TYR A 255 -1.20 13.30 8.47
N ASN A 256 0.07 12.94 8.43
CA ASN A 256 0.94 13.15 7.28
C ASN A 256 0.99 11.92 6.39
N SER A 257 0.81 12.13 5.09
CA SER A 257 1.03 11.11 4.07
C SER A 257 1.86 11.69 2.94
N GLU A 258 2.72 10.88 2.34
CA GLU A 258 3.57 11.25 1.22
C GLU A 258 3.21 10.40 0.01
N PHE A 259 3.05 11.05 -1.14
CA PHE A 259 2.71 10.45 -2.42
C PHE A 259 3.76 10.80 -3.45
N LYS A 260 4.30 9.81 -4.14
CA LYS A 260 5.24 9.99 -5.24
C LYS A 260 4.49 9.94 -6.56
N LEU A 261 4.62 11.00 -7.36
CA LEU A 261 3.99 11.13 -8.66
C LEU A 261 5.06 11.01 -9.75
N SER A 262 4.80 10.18 -10.75
CA SER A 262 5.65 10.03 -11.93
C SER A 262 4.80 9.88 -13.19
N ALA A 263 5.40 10.00 -14.37
CA ALA A 263 4.74 9.83 -15.64
C ALA A 263 5.60 9.05 -16.62
N VAL A 264 4.94 8.30 -17.52
CA VAL A 264 5.55 7.63 -18.65
C VAL A 264 4.79 8.05 -19.90
N ASN A 265 5.50 8.53 -20.91
CA ASN A 265 4.87 8.91 -22.17
C ASN A 265 4.57 7.68 -23.05
N GLY A 266 3.85 7.89 -24.14
CA GLY A 266 3.47 6.81 -25.04
C GLY A 266 4.63 6.10 -25.76
N SER A 267 5.85 6.63 -25.76
CA SER A 267 7.04 5.95 -26.26
C SER A 267 7.77 5.11 -25.20
N GLY A 268 7.35 5.16 -23.95
CA GLY A 268 7.99 4.45 -22.84
C GLY A 268 9.03 5.28 -22.06
N SER A 269 9.27 6.54 -22.47
CA SER A 269 10.18 7.42 -21.73
C SER A 269 9.53 7.86 -20.41
N LYS A 270 10.30 7.83 -19.32
CA LYS A 270 9.87 8.33 -17.99
C LYS A 270 10.07 9.83 -17.86
N SER A 271 9.26 10.48 -17.03
CA SER A 271 9.51 11.86 -16.60
C SER A 271 10.87 11.96 -15.88
N GLN A 272 11.61 13.04 -16.14
CA GLN A 272 12.91 13.29 -15.48
C GLN A 272 12.76 13.50 -13.97
N ASN A 273 11.64 14.08 -13.55
CA ASN A 273 11.34 14.36 -12.15
C ASN A 273 10.26 13.42 -11.60
N ILE A 274 10.41 13.15 -10.32
CA ILE A 274 9.37 12.55 -9.46
C ILE A 274 8.92 13.64 -8.50
N ILE A 275 7.62 13.90 -8.44
CA ILE A 275 7.07 14.89 -7.52
C ILE A 275 6.67 14.18 -6.22
N SER A 276 7.27 14.59 -5.10
CA SER A 276 6.80 14.19 -3.78
C SER A 276 5.72 15.16 -3.32
N LEU A 277 4.48 14.69 -3.24
CA LEU A 277 3.33 15.44 -2.75
C LEU A 277 3.04 15.01 -1.31
N LYS A 278 3.10 15.97 -0.38
CA LYS A 278 2.78 15.75 1.03
C LYS A 278 1.37 16.25 1.32
N ILE A 279 0.57 15.40 1.95
CA ILE A 279 -0.79 15.77 2.39
C ILE A 279 -0.85 15.66 3.91
N LYS A 280 -1.14 16.79 4.57
CA LYS A 280 -1.39 16.85 6.00
C LYS A 280 -2.88 16.95 6.24
N ASN A 281 -3.48 15.85 6.67
CA ASN A 281 -4.89 15.79 7.01
C ASN A 281 -5.08 16.00 8.50
N ASN A 282 -5.54 17.19 8.87
CA ASN A 282 -5.74 17.57 10.26
C ASN A 282 -6.98 16.86 10.84
N PRO A 283 -6.80 16.06 11.91
CA PRO A 283 -7.93 15.38 12.54
C PRO A 283 -8.94 16.36 13.12
N PRO A 284 -10.21 15.96 13.26
CA PRO A 284 -11.21 16.76 13.94
C PRO A 284 -10.81 17.08 15.37
N ILE A 285 -11.33 18.18 15.90
CA ILE A 285 -10.92 18.72 17.21
C ILE A 285 -10.92 17.64 18.31
N TRP A 286 -11.92 16.75 18.33
CA TRP A 286 -12.05 15.71 19.36
C TRP A 286 -11.02 14.57 19.27
N LEU A 287 -10.34 14.40 18.11
CA LEU A 287 -9.26 13.42 17.92
C LEU A 287 -7.85 14.02 18.01
N ARG A 288 -7.74 15.31 18.24
CA ARG A 288 -6.44 15.95 18.43
C ARG A 288 -5.83 15.52 19.74
N ILE A 289 -4.50 15.47 19.78
CA ILE A 289 -3.74 15.06 20.97
C ILE A 289 -4.12 15.88 22.18
N GLU A 290 -4.33 17.21 22.02
CA GLU A 290 -4.74 18.12 23.08
C GLU A 290 -6.09 17.73 23.69
N SER A 291 -7.04 17.32 22.85
CA SER A 291 -8.37 16.89 23.31
C SER A 291 -8.30 15.54 24.02
N ILE A 292 -7.48 14.61 23.54
CA ILE A 292 -7.25 13.30 24.18
C ILE A 292 -6.65 13.49 25.57
N VAL A 293 -5.65 14.36 25.70
CA VAL A 293 -5.07 14.72 27.01
C VAL A 293 -6.12 15.33 27.93
N GLY A 294 -6.97 16.23 27.38
CA GLY A 294 -8.10 16.80 28.11
C GLY A 294 -9.07 15.74 28.65
N TYR A 295 -9.40 14.73 27.85
CA TYR A 295 -10.27 13.62 28.27
C TYR A 295 -9.62 12.79 29.40
N PHE A 296 -8.32 12.54 29.35
CA PHE A 296 -7.60 11.85 30.42
C PHE A 296 -7.63 12.65 31.74
N ILE A 297 -7.40 13.97 31.68
CA ILE A 297 -7.47 14.85 32.86
C ILE A 297 -8.88 14.83 33.44
N LEU A 298 -9.90 14.89 32.57
CA LEU A 298 -11.29 14.86 33.01
C LEU A 298 -11.64 13.53 33.68
N LEU A 299 -11.19 12.42 33.11
CA LEU A 299 -11.39 11.08 33.67
C LEU A 299 -10.72 10.94 35.05
N ILE A 300 -9.48 11.38 35.19
CA ILE A 300 -8.77 11.42 36.49
C ILE A 300 -9.52 12.26 37.51
N SER A 301 -10.02 13.44 37.11
CA SER A 301 -10.79 14.32 37.95
C SER A 301 -12.08 13.68 38.44
N ILE A 302 -12.80 12.96 37.57
CA ILE A 302 -14.01 12.21 37.93
C ILE A 302 -13.68 11.10 38.93
N ILE A 303 -12.62 10.34 38.70
CA ILE A 303 -12.17 9.29 39.63
C ILE A 303 -11.84 9.91 41.01
N TYR A 304 -11.12 11.02 41.03
CA TYR A 304 -10.80 11.73 42.26
C TYR A 304 -12.06 12.16 43.03
N ILE A 305 -13.05 12.73 42.34
CA ILE A 305 -14.32 13.14 42.94
C ILE A 305 -15.05 11.93 43.51
N ILE A 306 -15.12 10.81 42.79
CA ILE A 306 -15.77 9.60 43.28
C ILE A 306 -15.08 9.03 44.52
N VAL A 307 -13.76 8.98 44.53
CA VAL A 307 -12.97 8.49 45.66
C VAL A 307 -13.20 9.41 46.86
N LYS A 308 -13.13 10.74 46.70
CA LYS A 308 -13.37 11.72 47.76
C LYS A 308 -14.79 11.64 48.30
N PHE A 309 -15.79 11.44 47.44
CA PHE A 309 -17.18 11.27 47.85
C PHE A 309 -17.35 10.00 48.71
N LYS A 310 -16.75 8.89 48.28
CA LYS A 310 -16.77 7.62 49.02
C LYS A 310 -16.07 7.73 50.36
N ASP A 311 -14.91 8.41 50.41
CA ASP A 311 -14.17 8.66 51.67
C ASP A 311 -15.02 9.50 52.66
N ASN A 312 -15.66 10.55 52.16
CA ASN A 312 -16.56 11.37 52.95
C ASN A 312 -17.77 10.60 53.51
N GLN A 313 -18.36 9.71 52.71
CA GLN A 313 -19.44 8.84 53.19
C GLN A 313 -18.96 7.86 54.25
N THR A 314 -17.77 7.28 54.06
CA THR A 314 -17.18 6.36 55.03
C THR A 314 -16.89 7.07 56.36
N LYS A 315 -16.35 8.29 56.31
CA LYS A 315 -16.12 9.11 57.51
C LYS A 315 -17.43 9.41 58.26
N LYS A 316 -18.48 9.83 57.56
CA LYS A 316 -19.79 10.09 58.18
C LYS A 316 -20.39 8.81 58.80
N ARG A 317 -20.25 7.68 58.18
CA ARG A 317 -20.72 6.38 58.70
C ARG A 317 -19.95 6.00 59.96
N LEU A 318 -18.63 6.07 59.97
CA LEU A 318 -17.79 5.81 61.12
C LEU A 318 -18.10 6.77 62.30
N GLU A 319 -18.35 8.05 62.03
CA GLU A 319 -18.74 9.01 63.04
C GLU A 319 -20.12 8.72 63.63
N SER A 320 -21.09 8.27 62.81
CA SER A 320 -22.41 7.86 63.30
C SER A 320 -22.34 6.58 64.11
N GLU A 321 -21.54 5.60 63.71
CA GLU A 321 -21.29 4.37 64.48
C GLU A 321 -20.60 4.64 65.83
N ARG A 322 -19.65 5.61 65.85
CA ARG A 322 -18.98 6.03 67.09
C ARG A 322 -19.96 6.71 68.04
N LYS A 323 -20.78 7.65 67.56
CA LYS A 323 -21.82 8.30 68.35
C LYS A 323 -22.84 7.32 68.90
N SER A 324 -23.25 6.30 68.12
CA SER A 324 -24.17 5.28 68.60
C SER A 324 -23.58 4.42 69.73
N LYS A 325 -22.29 4.05 69.61
CA LYS A 325 -21.58 3.31 70.69
C LYS A 325 -21.44 4.14 71.97
N GLU A 326 -21.04 5.43 71.85
CA GLU A 326 -20.94 6.34 72.99
C GLU A 326 -22.30 6.49 73.71
N LEU A 327 -23.41 6.59 72.94
CA LEU A 327 -24.75 6.61 73.50
C LEU A 327 -25.14 5.30 74.19
N GLU A 328 -24.78 4.16 73.61
CA GLU A 328 -25.06 2.82 74.20
C GLU A 328 -24.24 2.62 75.50
N GLU A 329 -22.95 3.05 75.53
CA GLU A 329 -22.13 3.02 76.73
C GLU A 329 -22.69 3.94 77.82
N ALA A 330 -23.11 5.16 77.45
CA ALA A 330 -23.75 6.08 78.37
C ALA A 330 -25.03 5.53 78.98
N LYS A 331 -25.86 4.88 78.16
CA LYS A 331 -27.08 4.23 78.61
C LYS A 331 -26.80 3.04 79.55
N ASN A 332 -25.76 2.25 79.23
CA ASN A 332 -25.34 1.14 80.12
C ASN A 332 -24.80 1.63 81.44
N LEU A 333 -24.02 2.71 81.46
CA LEU A 333 -23.56 3.38 82.67
C LEU A 333 -24.74 3.91 83.53
N GLN A 334 -25.68 4.61 82.87
CA GLN A 334 -26.89 5.08 83.53
C GLN A 334 -27.70 3.93 84.16
N ASN A 335 -27.90 2.83 83.43
CA ASN A 335 -28.59 1.62 83.92
C ASN A 335 -27.81 0.97 85.09
N SER A 336 -26.46 1.02 85.12
CA SER A 336 -25.65 0.42 86.16
C SER A 336 -25.67 1.22 87.44
N MET A 337 -25.95 2.54 87.37
CA MET A 337 -26.08 3.43 88.53
C MET A 337 -27.43 3.34 89.19
N LEU A 338 -28.37 2.69 88.58
CA LEU A 338 -29.70 2.48 89.23
C LEU A 338 -29.61 1.42 90.34
N PRO A 339 -30.18 1.71 91.48
CA PRO A 339 -30.21 0.73 92.55
C PRO A 339 -30.96 -0.53 92.14
N LYS A 340 -30.28 -1.71 92.23
CA LYS A 340 -30.86 -3.02 91.90
C LYS A 340 -31.94 -3.47 92.87
N LEU A 341 -32.01 -2.89 94.06
CA LEU A 341 -33.05 -3.20 95.03
C LEU A 341 -33.65 -1.86 95.48
N LEU A 342 -34.97 -1.78 95.37
CA LEU A 342 -35.69 -0.61 95.94
C LEU A 342 -35.83 -0.84 97.47
N PRO A 343 -35.67 0.23 98.28
CA PRO A 343 -35.86 0.14 99.66
C PRO A 343 -37.35 -0.26 99.99
N SER A 344 -37.55 -1.30 100.76
CA SER A 344 -38.88 -1.61 101.25
C SER A 344 -39.23 -0.71 102.44
N VAL A 345 -40.29 0.08 102.33
CA VAL A 345 -40.83 0.87 103.37
C VAL A 345 -42.19 0.30 103.72
N GLU A 346 -42.40 -0.02 105.03
CA GLU A 346 -43.61 -0.65 105.46
C GLU A 346 -44.83 0.31 105.26
N GLY A 347 -45.83 -0.24 104.46
CA GLY A 347 -47.05 0.54 104.15
C GLY A 347 -46.98 1.32 102.82
N PHE A 348 -45.82 1.27 101.98
CA PHE A 348 -45.70 1.97 100.77
C PHE A 348 -45.16 0.99 99.67
N GLU A 349 -45.79 1.05 98.48
CA GLU A 349 -45.30 0.39 97.28
C GLU A 349 -44.51 1.35 96.41
N ILE A 350 -43.18 1.21 96.34
CA ILE A 350 -42.34 2.11 95.58
C ILE A 350 -42.10 1.54 94.21
N SER A 351 -42.55 2.24 93.12
CA SER A 351 -42.21 1.94 91.73
C SER A 351 -41.34 3.05 91.12
N THR A 352 -40.34 2.68 90.36
CA THR A 352 -39.50 3.57 89.59
C THR A 352 -39.77 3.49 88.15
N TYR A 353 -39.85 4.66 87.48
CA TYR A 353 -39.98 4.72 86.00
C TYR A 353 -38.81 5.51 85.41
N LEU A 354 -38.07 4.89 84.52
CA LEU A 354 -37.01 5.57 83.78
C LEU A 354 -37.52 5.86 82.37
N LYS A 355 -37.58 7.12 82.00
CA LYS A 355 -37.83 7.53 80.63
C LYS A 355 -36.50 7.71 79.93
N SER A 356 -36.15 6.81 78.96
CA SER A 356 -34.95 6.90 78.19
C SER A 356 -35.12 7.90 77.04
#